data_c786c7f805fa881fc6ae7121d3e29529
#
_entry.id   c786c7f805fa881fc6ae7121d3e29529
#
_cell.length_a   1.000
_cell.length_b   1.000
_cell.length_c   1.000
_cell.angle_alpha   90.00
_cell.angle_beta   90.00
_cell.angle_gamma   90.00
#
_symmetry.space_group_name_H-M   'P 1'
#
loop_
_entity.id
_entity.type
_entity.pdbx_description
1 polymer ?
#
loop_
_entity_poly.entity_id
_entity_poly.type
_entity_poly.pdbx_seq_one_letter_code
_entity_poly.pdbx_strand_id
1 'polypeptide(L)'
;GLATILFSLCVTLVLLPFMAKSKKSMMRMSRLTPRMQELQRKHEGNQQKLNEEMARLYREEKVNPMSGCLWSLLPFPILLALYRAVVKPLTIMMGVDSALLASGGSIANKLAELGYSMSNFTTSGNSFYEEIYQARFISDHFDQFAGLSDKLVQMDYSFLGLDLSATPNWKFWTFDLSAGAWAVIGLFLIPIISTGLSYLSIYISQKMNPTTATMNAQQQSSNKTMLLI
;
A
#
# COMPACT_ATOMS: atom_id res chain seq x y z
N GLY A 1 -12.96 8.47 -7.32
CA GLY A 1 -11.85 9.44 -7.41
C GLY A 1 -11.80 10.40 -6.24
N LEU A 2 -12.67 11.44 -6.20
CA LEU A 2 -12.63 12.48 -5.16
C LEU A 2 -12.81 11.91 -3.74
N ALA A 3 -13.74 10.96 -3.57
CA ALA A 3 -13.99 10.29 -2.30
C ALA A 3 -12.73 9.58 -1.76
N THR A 4 -11.96 8.92 -2.64
CA THR A 4 -10.70 8.26 -2.29
C THR A 4 -9.65 9.26 -1.82
N ILE A 5 -9.56 10.42 -2.45
CA ILE A 5 -8.64 11.50 -2.06
C ILE A 5 -9.01 12.04 -0.68
N LEU A 6 -10.29 12.36 -0.45
CA LEU A 6 -10.77 12.85 0.84
C LEU A 6 -10.58 11.83 1.95
N PHE A 7 -10.87 10.57 1.68
CA PHE A 7 -10.66 9.47 2.60
C PHE A 7 -9.17 9.31 2.97
N SER A 8 -8.28 9.30 1.97
CA SER A 8 -6.83 9.24 2.18
C SER A 8 -6.31 10.41 3.01
N LEU A 9 -6.84 11.62 2.77
CA LEU A 9 -6.50 12.81 3.54
C LEU A 9 -6.96 12.68 4.99
N CYS A 10 -8.18 12.23 5.24
CA CYS A 10 -8.69 11.98 6.59
C CYS A 10 -7.83 10.95 7.34
N VAL A 11 -7.53 9.81 6.72
CA VAL A 11 -6.67 8.78 7.32
C VAL A 11 -5.30 9.34 7.63
N THR A 12 -4.70 10.10 6.72
CA THR A 12 -3.38 10.73 6.94
C THR A 12 -3.40 11.71 8.10
N LEU A 13 -4.44 12.54 8.22
CA LEU A 13 -4.62 13.48 9.33
C LEU A 13 -4.73 12.75 10.68
N VAL A 14 -5.51 11.67 10.74
CA VAL A 14 -5.66 10.84 11.96
C VAL A 14 -4.33 10.18 12.33
N LEU A 15 -3.55 9.72 11.35
CA LEU A 15 -2.26 9.06 11.57
C LEU A 15 -1.11 10.06 11.83
N LEU A 16 -1.27 11.34 11.49
CA LEU A 16 -0.24 12.35 11.60
C LEU A 16 0.41 12.45 12.99
N PRO A 17 -0.34 12.50 14.13
CA PRO A 17 0.25 12.56 15.46
C PRO A 17 1.07 11.31 15.79
N PHE A 18 0.66 10.14 15.31
CA PHE A 18 1.41 8.89 15.50
C PHE A 18 2.70 8.88 14.69
N MET A 19 2.64 9.31 13.43
CA MET A 19 3.81 9.46 12.57
C MET A 19 4.81 10.48 13.12
N ALA A 20 4.33 11.57 13.71
CA ALA A 20 5.18 12.57 14.34
C ALA A 20 5.94 12.00 15.56
N LYS A 21 5.25 11.19 16.39
CA LYS A 21 5.89 10.48 17.52
C LYS A 21 6.94 9.48 17.03
N SER A 22 6.64 8.71 16.00
CA SER A 22 7.59 7.78 15.37
C SER A 22 8.83 8.51 14.86
N LYS A 23 8.67 9.58 14.09
CA LYS A 23 9.77 10.39 13.59
C LYS A 23 10.61 11.00 14.70
N LYS A 24 9.98 11.48 15.78
CA LYS A 24 10.70 12.05 16.95
C LYS A 24 11.55 10.98 17.65
N SER A 25 11.03 9.76 17.83
CA SER A 25 11.79 8.63 18.37
C SER A 25 12.97 8.26 17.48
N MET A 26 12.75 8.20 16.16
CA MET A 26 13.78 7.90 15.18
C MET A 26 14.88 8.97 15.13
N MET A 27 14.54 10.25 15.26
CA MET A 27 15.53 11.33 15.35
C MET A 27 16.40 11.24 16.61
N ARG A 28 15.85 10.83 17.76
CA ARG A 28 16.64 10.58 18.98
C ARG A 28 17.64 9.45 18.75
N MET A 29 17.18 8.35 18.16
CA MET A 29 18.03 7.22 17.80
C MET A 29 19.14 7.63 16.83
N SER A 30 18.80 8.42 15.82
CA SER A 30 19.74 8.94 14.83
C SER A 30 20.88 9.77 15.43
N ARG A 31 20.64 10.51 16.52
CA ARG A 31 21.68 11.25 17.23
C ARG A 31 22.71 10.36 17.93
N LEU A 32 22.33 9.14 18.25
CA LEU A 32 23.22 8.16 18.87
C LEU A 32 24.06 7.38 17.86
N THR A 33 23.74 7.46 16.56
CA THR A 33 24.42 6.75 15.49
C THR A 33 25.95 6.91 15.52
N PRO A 34 26.53 8.11 15.68
CA PRO A 34 28.00 8.24 15.71
C PRO A 34 28.62 7.52 16.91
N ARG A 35 27.99 7.55 18.10
CA ARG A 35 28.46 6.81 19.28
C ARG A 35 28.34 5.29 19.06
N MET A 36 27.28 4.85 18.41
CA MET A 36 27.09 3.44 18.07
C MET A 36 28.18 2.94 17.10
N GLN A 37 28.54 3.74 16.09
CA GLN A 37 29.61 3.41 15.15
C GLN A 37 30.97 3.36 15.85
N GLU A 38 31.23 4.24 16.79
CA GLU A 38 32.46 4.22 17.60
C GLU A 38 32.55 2.95 18.45
N LEU A 39 31.44 2.55 19.10
CA LEU A 39 31.38 1.30 19.86
C LEU A 39 31.59 0.07 18.97
N GLN A 40 31.02 0.06 17.77
CA GLN A 40 31.22 -1.01 16.80
C GLN A 40 32.68 -1.14 16.41
N ARG A 41 33.34 -0.01 16.10
CA ARG A 41 34.79 -0.02 15.76
C ARG A 41 35.67 -0.44 16.95
N LYS A 42 35.30 -0.03 18.17
CA LYS A 42 36.07 -0.32 19.39
C LYS A 42 35.98 -1.80 19.81
N HIS A 43 34.87 -2.45 19.49
CA HIS A 43 34.60 -3.84 19.85
C HIS A 43 34.50 -4.75 18.62
N GLU A 44 35.19 -4.39 17.53
CA GLU A 44 35.32 -5.25 16.34
C GLU A 44 35.87 -6.62 16.75
N GLY A 45 35.15 -7.70 16.48
CA GLY A 45 35.52 -9.08 16.84
C GLY A 45 34.94 -9.59 18.16
N ASN A 46 34.31 -8.75 19.01
CA ASN A 46 33.67 -9.20 20.25
C ASN A 46 32.19 -8.76 20.29
N GLN A 47 31.34 -9.55 19.66
CA GLN A 47 29.92 -9.28 19.52
C GLN A 47 29.20 -9.20 20.89
N GLN A 48 29.66 -9.99 21.87
CA GLN A 48 29.04 -10.01 23.19
C GLN A 48 29.26 -8.68 23.93
N LYS A 49 30.50 -8.20 23.98
CA LYS A 49 30.84 -6.88 24.55
C LYS A 49 30.15 -5.74 23.80
N LEU A 50 30.08 -5.82 22.49
CA LEU A 50 29.38 -4.82 21.69
C LEU A 50 27.89 -4.73 22.09
N ASN A 51 27.22 -5.87 22.22
CA ASN A 51 25.81 -5.92 22.61
C ASN A 51 25.59 -5.36 24.04
N GLU A 52 26.48 -5.67 24.97
CA GLU A 52 26.44 -5.16 26.35
C GLU A 52 26.58 -3.63 26.38
N GLU A 53 27.59 -3.08 25.71
CA GLU A 53 27.84 -1.63 25.66
C GLU A 53 26.75 -0.89 24.89
N MET A 54 26.21 -1.48 23.83
CA MET A 54 25.05 -0.94 23.13
C MET A 54 23.81 -0.88 24.04
N ALA A 55 23.53 -1.96 24.79
CA ALA A 55 22.42 -2.00 25.72
C ALA A 55 22.60 -0.97 26.86
N ARG A 56 23.86 -0.76 27.29
CA ARG A 56 24.20 0.27 28.28
C ARG A 56 23.97 1.66 27.73
N LEU A 57 24.42 1.96 26.51
CA LEU A 57 24.22 3.25 25.85
C LEU A 57 22.71 3.59 25.73
N TYR A 58 21.88 2.61 25.34
CA TYR A 58 20.44 2.83 25.25
C TYR A 58 19.78 3.12 26.61
N ARG A 59 20.26 2.50 27.69
CA ARG A 59 19.79 2.76 29.06
C ARG A 59 20.23 4.14 29.56
N GLU A 60 21.48 4.53 29.33
CA GLU A 60 22.03 5.82 29.74
C GLU A 60 21.31 6.98 29.04
N GLU A 61 21.07 6.85 27.75
CA GLU A 61 20.38 7.87 26.95
C GLU A 61 18.85 7.79 27.03
N LYS A 62 18.32 6.83 27.81
CA LYS A 62 16.86 6.57 27.97
C LYS A 62 16.14 6.45 26.63
N VAL A 63 16.77 5.81 25.65
CA VAL A 63 16.22 5.57 24.31
C VAL A 63 15.90 4.09 24.17
N ASN A 64 14.66 3.79 23.80
CA ASN A 64 14.25 2.42 23.51
C ASN A 64 14.26 2.22 21.98
N PRO A 65 15.14 1.36 21.41
CA PRO A 65 15.22 1.12 19.99
C PRO A 65 13.93 0.54 19.40
N MET A 66 13.16 -0.19 20.21
CA MET A 66 11.88 -0.78 19.79
C MET A 66 10.74 0.26 19.68
N SER A 67 10.84 1.40 20.37
CA SER A 67 9.75 2.39 20.38
C SER A 67 9.51 3.03 19.02
N GLY A 68 10.55 3.22 18.22
CA GLY A 68 10.45 3.78 16.88
C GLY A 68 9.72 2.85 15.90
N CYS A 69 10.08 1.57 15.91
CA CYS A 69 9.49 0.59 15.00
C CYS A 69 8.04 0.22 15.40
N LEU A 70 7.71 0.20 16.70
CA LEU A 70 6.36 -0.11 17.16
C LEU A 70 5.34 0.92 16.64
N TRP A 71 5.68 2.20 16.67
CA TRP A 71 4.83 3.27 16.14
C TRP A 71 4.70 3.22 14.62
N SER A 72 5.71 2.72 13.91
CA SER A 72 5.64 2.56 12.44
C SER A 72 4.76 1.37 12.00
N LEU A 73 4.52 0.40 12.90
CA LEU A 73 3.63 -0.73 12.63
C LEU A 73 2.14 -0.39 12.86
N LEU A 74 1.83 0.71 13.54
CA LEU A 74 0.45 1.11 13.83
C LEU A 74 -0.43 1.29 12.58
N PRO A 75 0.06 1.84 11.45
CA PRO A 75 -0.71 1.93 10.21
C PRO A 75 -1.04 0.57 9.58
N PHE A 76 -0.30 -0.49 9.90
CA PHE A 76 -0.42 -1.79 9.25
C PHE A 76 -1.80 -2.45 9.41
N PRO A 77 -2.42 -2.52 10.62
CA PRO A 77 -3.77 -3.03 10.76
C PRO A 77 -4.81 -2.24 9.98
N ILE A 78 -4.65 -0.90 9.91
CA ILE A 78 -5.54 -0.02 9.15
C ILE A 78 -5.39 -0.31 7.66
N LEU A 79 -4.15 -0.45 7.18
CA LEU A 79 -3.86 -0.80 5.78
C LEU A 79 -4.47 -2.16 5.41
N LEU A 80 -4.37 -3.17 6.30
CA LEU A 80 -4.98 -4.49 6.06
C LEU A 80 -6.51 -4.43 6.00
N ALA A 81 -7.13 -3.65 6.89
CA ALA A 81 -8.58 -3.46 6.87
C ALA A 81 -9.04 -2.77 5.58
N LEU A 82 -8.33 -1.72 5.17
CA LEU A 82 -8.56 -1.02 3.91
C LEU A 82 -8.35 -1.93 2.70
N TYR A 83 -7.28 -2.69 2.68
CA TYR A 83 -6.99 -3.63 1.62
C TYR A 83 -8.13 -4.64 1.44
N ARG A 84 -8.65 -5.19 2.56
CA ARG A 84 -9.81 -6.08 2.52
C ARG A 84 -11.07 -5.39 1.98
N ALA A 85 -11.32 -4.15 2.37
CA ALA A 85 -12.47 -3.39 1.88
C ALA A 85 -12.39 -3.14 0.37
N VAL A 86 -11.18 -2.82 -0.14
CA VAL A 86 -10.96 -2.60 -1.59
C VAL A 86 -11.09 -3.89 -2.38
N VAL A 87 -10.53 -5.00 -1.87
CA VAL A 87 -10.56 -6.31 -2.56
C VAL A 87 -11.95 -6.95 -2.54
N LYS A 88 -12.73 -6.67 -1.48
CA LYS A 88 -14.08 -7.21 -1.30
C LYS A 88 -15.13 -6.10 -1.23
N PRO A 89 -15.36 -5.37 -2.32
CA PRO A 89 -16.25 -4.22 -2.31
C PRO A 89 -17.71 -4.60 -2.07
N LEU A 90 -18.18 -5.72 -2.60
CA LEU A 90 -19.56 -6.15 -2.45
C LEU A 90 -19.87 -6.60 -1.01
N THR A 91 -19.02 -7.47 -0.46
CA THR A 91 -19.27 -8.05 0.88
C THR A 91 -18.88 -7.11 2.01
N ILE A 92 -17.75 -6.38 1.92
CA ILE A 92 -17.24 -5.57 3.02
C ILE A 92 -17.68 -4.11 2.94
N MET A 93 -17.58 -3.47 1.75
CA MET A 93 -17.99 -2.06 1.64
C MET A 93 -19.50 -1.88 1.57
N MET A 94 -20.18 -2.67 0.72
CA MET A 94 -21.62 -2.58 0.56
C MET A 94 -22.38 -3.43 1.59
N GLY A 95 -21.73 -4.41 2.21
CA GLY A 95 -22.36 -5.31 3.17
C GLY A 95 -23.39 -6.25 2.54
N VAL A 96 -23.19 -6.61 1.28
CA VAL A 96 -23.99 -7.62 0.59
C VAL A 96 -23.72 -8.99 1.21
N ASP A 97 -24.79 -9.76 1.43
CA ASP A 97 -24.62 -11.10 1.99
C ASP A 97 -23.83 -11.99 1.03
N SER A 98 -22.79 -12.63 1.56
CA SER A 98 -21.95 -13.54 0.80
C SER A 98 -22.73 -14.72 0.21
N ALA A 99 -23.87 -15.09 0.81
CA ALA A 99 -24.76 -16.13 0.28
C ALA A 99 -25.36 -15.76 -1.08
N LEU A 100 -25.59 -14.48 -1.34
CA LEU A 100 -26.10 -13.98 -2.63
C LEU A 100 -25.06 -14.06 -3.74
N LEU A 101 -23.78 -14.00 -3.38
CA LEU A 101 -22.64 -14.08 -4.30
C LEU A 101 -22.14 -15.51 -4.47
N ALA A 102 -22.48 -16.42 -3.55
CA ALA A 102 -22.12 -17.83 -3.64
C ALA A 102 -22.83 -18.53 -4.80
N SER A 103 -22.31 -19.66 -5.25
CA SER A 103 -22.94 -20.48 -6.29
C SER A 103 -24.39 -20.81 -5.93
N GLY A 104 -25.33 -20.44 -6.81
CA GLY A 104 -26.77 -20.57 -6.57
C GLY A 104 -27.43 -19.36 -5.90
N GLY A 105 -26.67 -18.36 -5.47
CA GLY A 105 -27.22 -17.10 -4.98
C GLY A 105 -27.81 -16.26 -6.11
N SER A 106 -28.74 -15.35 -5.76
CA SER A 106 -29.47 -14.57 -6.76
C SER A 106 -28.54 -13.68 -7.60
N ILE A 107 -27.53 -13.07 -6.99
CA ILE A 107 -26.55 -12.24 -7.70
C ILE A 107 -25.66 -13.11 -8.58
N ALA A 108 -25.17 -14.25 -8.07
CA ALA A 108 -24.32 -15.17 -8.83
C ALA A 108 -25.06 -15.72 -10.07
N ASN A 109 -26.33 -16.12 -9.91
CA ASN A 109 -27.15 -16.60 -11.01
C ASN A 109 -27.37 -15.49 -12.07
N LYS A 110 -27.62 -14.26 -11.63
CA LYS A 110 -27.79 -13.13 -12.54
C LYS A 110 -26.51 -12.76 -13.28
N LEU A 111 -25.36 -12.84 -12.60
CA LEU A 111 -24.04 -12.66 -13.22
C LEU A 111 -23.81 -13.71 -14.33
N ALA A 112 -24.12 -14.98 -14.04
CA ALA A 112 -24.01 -16.06 -15.02
C ALA A 112 -24.98 -15.88 -16.21
N GLU A 113 -26.23 -15.49 -15.94
CA GLU A 113 -27.24 -15.20 -16.97
C GLU A 113 -26.78 -14.11 -17.93
N LEU A 114 -26.13 -13.06 -17.42
CA LEU A 114 -25.62 -11.94 -18.21
C LEU A 114 -24.24 -12.23 -18.85
N GLY A 115 -23.73 -13.44 -18.72
CA GLY A 115 -22.48 -13.87 -19.34
C GLY A 115 -21.22 -13.33 -18.66
N TYR A 116 -21.31 -13.01 -17.34
CA TYR A 116 -20.12 -12.66 -16.58
C TYR A 116 -19.11 -13.81 -16.62
N SER A 117 -17.89 -13.50 -17.03
CA SER A 117 -16.76 -14.40 -16.92
C SER A 117 -15.53 -13.62 -16.47
N MET A 118 -14.84 -14.15 -15.48
CA MET A 118 -13.61 -13.54 -14.98
C MET A 118 -12.53 -13.40 -16.06
N SER A 119 -12.52 -14.29 -17.04
CA SER A 119 -11.59 -14.23 -18.19
C SER A 119 -11.76 -12.99 -19.06
N ASN A 120 -12.93 -12.33 -19.02
CA ASN A 120 -13.17 -11.09 -19.76
C ASN A 120 -12.44 -9.88 -19.14
N PHE A 121 -12.03 -9.98 -17.90
CA PHE A 121 -11.41 -8.88 -17.14
C PHE A 121 -9.93 -9.09 -16.83
N THR A 122 -9.47 -10.33 -16.75
CA THR A 122 -8.07 -10.63 -16.42
C THR A 122 -7.59 -11.91 -17.08
N THR A 123 -6.37 -11.91 -17.55
CA THR A 123 -5.68 -13.09 -18.09
C THR A 123 -5.10 -13.98 -16.98
N SER A 124 -4.98 -13.46 -15.77
CA SER A 124 -4.36 -14.20 -14.64
C SER A 124 -5.31 -15.12 -13.87
N GLY A 125 -6.63 -15.01 -14.05
CA GLY A 125 -7.63 -15.88 -13.41
C GLY A 125 -7.56 -15.90 -11.87
N ASN A 126 -7.03 -14.86 -11.25
CA ASN A 126 -6.85 -14.81 -9.79
C ASN A 126 -8.18 -14.51 -9.09
N SER A 127 -8.81 -15.56 -8.55
CA SER A 127 -10.10 -15.48 -7.83
C SER A 127 -10.08 -14.55 -6.60
N PHE A 128 -8.91 -14.15 -6.13
CA PHE A 128 -8.78 -13.25 -4.99
C PHE A 128 -9.37 -11.85 -5.25
N TYR A 129 -9.33 -11.38 -6.51
CA TYR A 129 -9.87 -10.09 -6.94
C TYR A 129 -11.23 -10.20 -7.63
N GLU A 130 -11.87 -11.35 -7.55
CA GLU A 130 -13.11 -11.64 -8.27
C GLU A 130 -14.24 -10.66 -7.92
N GLU A 131 -14.39 -10.29 -6.64
CA GLU A 131 -15.42 -9.33 -6.22
C GLU A 131 -15.25 -7.95 -6.86
N ILE A 132 -14.02 -7.51 -7.18
CA ILE A 132 -13.78 -6.24 -7.87
C ILE A 132 -14.35 -6.30 -9.29
N TYR A 133 -14.10 -7.41 -9.99
CA TYR A 133 -14.60 -7.57 -11.36
C TYR A 133 -16.11 -7.77 -11.41
N GLN A 134 -16.67 -8.48 -10.41
CA GLN A 134 -18.12 -8.61 -10.24
C GLN A 134 -18.74 -7.25 -9.94
N ALA A 135 -18.16 -6.46 -9.04
CA ALA A 135 -18.65 -5.13 -8.71
C ALA A 135 -18.63 -4.18 -9.92
N ARG A 136 -17.59 -4.27 -10.74
CA ARG A 136 -17.52 -3.52 -12.00
C ARG A 136 -18.62 -3.96 -12.95
N PHE A 137 -18.78 -5.25 -13.19
CA PHE A 137 -19.81 -5.79 -14.09
C PHE A 137 -21.22 -5.42 -13.61
N ILE A 138 -21.47 -5.50 -12.29
CA ILE A 138 -22.74 -5.06 -11.68
C ILE A 138 -22.95 -3.55 -11.89
N SER A 139 -21.90 -2.76 -11.78
CA SER A 139 -21.98 -1.31 -11.98
C SER A 139 -22.31 -0.94 -13.43
N ASP A 140 -21.75 -1.67 -14.38
CA ASP A 140 -22.02 -1.48 -15.82
C ASP A 140 -23.45 -1.92 -16.22
N HIS A 141 -24.06 -2.84 -15.46
CA HIS A 141 -25.42 -3.39 -15.69
C HIS A 141 -26.35 -3.14 -14.51
N PHE A 142 -26.16 -2.03 -13.79
CA PHE A 142 -26.77 -1.77 -12.49
C PHE A 142 -28.30 -1.90 -12.49
N ASP A 143 -28.98 -1.45 -13.52
CA ASP A 143 -30.44 -1.53 -13.65
C ASP A 143 -30.98 -2.96 -13.53
N GLN A 144 -30.19 -3.97 -13.91
CA GLN A 144 -30.60 -5.37 -13.86
C GLN A 144 -30.32 -6.02 -12.50
N PHE A 145 -29.54 -5.38 -11.64
CA PHE A 145 -29.18 -5.86 -10.30
C PHE A 145 -29.84 -5.07 -9.17
N ALA A 146 -30.38 -3.89 -9.43
CA ALA A 146 -30.91 -2.96 -8.42
C ALA A 146 -32.01 -3.60 -7.54
N GLY A 147 -32.78 -4.57 -8.07
CA GLY A 147 -33.83 -5.28 -7.33
C GLY A 147 -33.36 -6.49 -6.51
N LEU A 148 -32.09 -6.90 -6.62
CA LEU A 148 -31.60 -8.13 -5.96
C LEU A 148 -31.09 -7.88 -4.54
N SER A 149 -30.68 -6.65 -4.24
CA SER A 149 -30.27 -6.25 -2.89
C SER A 149 -30.32 -4.73 -2.75
N ASP A 150 -30.95 -4.25 -1.68
CA ASP A 150 -31.02 -2.83 -1.34
C ASP A 150 -29.65 -2.24 -0.97
N LYS A 151 -28.65 -3.09 -0.76
CA LYS A 151 -27.28 -2.72 -0.40
C LYS A 151 -26.38 -2.48 -1.61
N LEU A 152 -26.83 -2.84 -2.82
CA LEU A 152 -26.06 -2.60 -4.02
C LEU A 152 -26.05 -1.11 -4.36
N VAL A 153 -24.87 -0.57 -4.53
CA VAL A 153 -24.63 0.82 -4.92
C VAL A 153 -23.84 0.84 -6.21
N GLN A 154 -24.30 1.63 -7.18
CA GLN A 154 -23.54 1.82 -8.41
C GLN A 154 -22.23 2.53 -8.12
N MET A 155 -21.11 1.90 -8.45
CA MET A 155 -19.78 2.45 -8.27
C MET A 155 -19.28 3.06 -9.57
N ASP A 156 -18.87 4.33 -9.52
CA ASP A 156 -18.17 4.98 -10.62
C ASP A 156 -16.66 4.83 -10.43
N TYR A 157 -16.05 4.03 -11.29
CA TYR A 157 -14.60 3.81 -11.32
C TYR A 157 -13.88 4.83 -12.18
N SER A 158 -14.60 5.74 -12.84
CA SER A 158 -13.99 6.78 -13.66
C SER A 158 -13.41 7.92 -12.80
N PHE A 159 -12.21 8.35 -13.14
CA PHE A 159 -11.59 9.53 -12.54
C PHE A 159 -10.69 10.22 -13.56
N LEU A 160 -10.95 11.49 -13.85
CA LEU A 160 -10.23 12.28 -14.87
C LEU A 160 -10.19 11.60 -16.25
N GLY A 161 -11.24 10.86 -16.61
CA GLY A 161 -11.28 10.09 -17.86
C GLY A 161 -10.48 8.80 -17.84
N LEU A 162 -10.01 8.36 -16.66
CA LEU A 162 -9.31 7.10 -16.47
C LEU A 162 -10.23 6.10 -15.77
N ASP A 163 -10.27 4.86 -16.23
CA ASP A 163 -10.92 3.76 -15.56
C ASP A 163 -9.97 3.15 -14.52
N LEU A 164 -10.16 3.51 -13.25
CA LEU A 164 -9.31 3.04 -12.15
C LEU A 164 -9.50 1.56 -11.80
N SER A 165 -10.50 0.88 -12.37
CA SER A 165 -10.69 -0.56 -12.22
C SER A 165 -9.84 -1.37 -13.21
N ALA A 166 -9.34 -0.72 -14.25
CA ALA A 166 -8.50 -1.37 -15.26
C ALA A 166 -7.08 -1.60 -14.71
N THR A 167 -6.51 -2.77 -15.04
CA THR A 167 -5.12 -3.09 -14.69
C THR A 167 -4.18 -2.42 -15.70
N PRO A 168 -3.18 -1.64 -15.25
CA PRO A 168 -2.20 -1.06 -16.15
C PRO A 168 -1.41 -2.16 -16.86
N ASN A 169 -1.41 -2.12 -18.20
CA ASN A 169 -0.65 -3.08 -19.00
C ASN A 169 0.77 -2.50 -19.23
N TRP A 170 1.80 -3.23 -18.78
CA TRP A 170 3.20 -2.82 -18.96
C TRP A 170 3.72 -2.99 -20.41
N LYS A 171 3.00 -3.77 -21.25
CA LYS A 171 3.32 -3.98 -22.66
C LYS A 171 2.79 -2.82 -23.51
N PHE A 172 3.44 -1.64 -23.42
CA PHE A 172 3.01 -0.42 -24.10
C PHE A 172 2.97 -0.52 -25.65
N TRP A 173 3.60 -1.55 -26.24
CA TRP A 173 3.58 -1.79 -27.69
C TRP A 173 2.34 -2.55 -28.18
N THR A 174 1.50 -3.05 -27.30
CA THR A 174 0.25 -3.75 -27.62
C THR A 174 -0.99 -2.90 -27.34
N PHE A 175 -0.82 -1.59 -27.18
CA PHE A 175 -1.92 -0.72 -26.85
C PHE A 175 -2.92 -0.62 -28.02
N ASP A 176 -4.14 -1.00 -27.73
CA ASP A 176 -5.27 -0.67 -28.55
C ASP A 176 -5.66 0.80 -28.29
N LEU A 177 -5.26 1.69 -29.21
CA LEU A 177 -5.57 3.12 -29.13
C LEU A 177 -7.07 3.42 -29.29
N SER A 178 -7.90 2.42 -29.57
CA SER A 178 -9.34 2.57 -29.74
C SER A 178 -10.03 3.06 -28.46
N ALA A 179 -9.48 2.73 -27.28
CA ALA A 179 -9.97 3.18 -25.98
C ALA A 179 -9.56 4.62 -25.61
N GLY A 180 -8.80 5.29 -26.47
CA GLY A 180 -8.24 6.63 -26.24
C GLY A 180 -6.84 6.60 -25.63
N ALA A 181 -5.90 7.26 -26.29
CA ALA A 181 -4.50 7.32 -25.87
C ALA A 181 -4.33 7.81 -24.41
N TRP A 182 -5.21 8.71 -23.94
CA TRP A 182 -5.18 9.23 -22.58
C TRP A 182 -5.49 8.18 -21.52
N ALA A 183 -6.48 7.30 -21.75
CA ALA A 183 -6.85 6.27 -20.78
C ALA A 183 -5.69 5.30 -20.51
N VAL A 184 -4.98 4.93 -21.55
CA VAL A 184 -3.86 3.99 -21.47
C VAL A 184 -2.61 4.64 -20.85
N ILE A 185 -2.22 5.81 -21.38
CA ILE A 185 -1.05 6.55 -20.90
C ILE A 185 -1.24 7.01 -19.45
N GLY A 186 -2.44 7.48 -19.11
CA GLY A 186 -2.76 7.98 -17.77
C GLY A 186 -2.63 6.89 -16.70
N LEU A 187 -3.14 5.69 -16.95
CA LEU A 187 -2.97 4.56 -16.02
C LEU A 187 -1.51 4.18 -15.82
N PHE A 188 -0.70 4.25 -16.87
CA PHE A 188 0.74 3.98 -16.79
C PHE A 188 1.51 5.10 -16.07
N LEU A 189 1.08 6.35 -16.22
CA LEU A 189 1.69 7.50 -15.57
C LEU A 189 1.48 7.51 -14.04
N ILE A 190 0.37 6.98 -13.54
CA ILE A 190 0.08 6.96 -12.09
C ILE A 190 1.21 6.31 -11.27
N PRO A 191 1.67 5.07 -11.56
CA PRO A 191 2.78 4.45 -10.85
C PRO A 191 4.09 5.23 -10.99
N ILE A 192 4.37 5.80 -12.16
CA ILE A 192 5.60 6.57 -12.41
C ILE A 192 5.61 7.84 -11.57
N ILE A 193 4.52 8.60 -11.58
CA ILE A 193 4.37 9.82 -10.78
C ILE A 193 4.45 9.49 -9.29
N SER A 194 3.76 8.44 -8.83
CA SER A 194 3.79 7.99 -7.45
C SER A 194 5.20 7.62 -7.00
N THR A 195 5.93 6.87 -7.82
CA THR A 195 7.32 6.48 -7.54
C THR A 195 8.25 7.71 -7.53
N GLY A 196 8.08 8.62 -8.49
CA GLY A 196 8.84 9.87 -8.56
C GLY A 196 8.62 10.75 -7.33
N LEU A 197 7.37 10.93 -6.90
CA LEU A 197 7.04 11.69 -5.69
C LEU A 197 7.58 11.02 -4.43
N SER A 198 7.52 9.69 -4.34
CA SER A 198 8.09 8.93 -3.23
C SER A 198 9.61 9.11 -3.17
N TYR A 199 10.28 9.01 -4.32
CA TYR A 199 11.72 9.26 -4.41
C TYR A 199 12.08 10.69 -3.98
N LEU A 200 11.34 11.68 -4.46
CA LEU A 200 11.53 13.09 -4.07
C LEU A 200 11.34 13.29 -2.56
N SER A 201 10.32 12.66 -1.98
CA SER A 201 10.05 12.70 -0.53
C SER A 201 11.22 12.11 0.27
N ILE A 202 11.77 10.97 -0.16
CA ILE A 202 12.93 10.33 0.46
C ILE A 202 14.16 11.22 0.32
N TYR A 203 14.40 11.78 -0.86
CA TYR A 203 15.54 12.67 -1.12
C TYR A 203 15.50 13.91 -0.23
N ILE A 204 14.36 14.59 -0.13
CA ILE A 204 14.18 15.75 0.75
C ILE A 204 14.40 15.34 2.22
N SER A 205 13.84 14.21 2.64
CA SER A 205 14.00 13.70 4.00
C SER A 205 15.46 13.41 4.35
N GLN A 206 16.23 12.83 3.42
CA GLN A 206 17.65 12.56 3.60
C GLN A 206 18.48 13.85 3.67
N LYS A 207 18.17 14.84 2.83
CA LYS A 207 18.86 16.14 2.84
C LYS A 207 18.61 16.93 4.13
N MET A 208 17.41 16.83 4.68
CA MET A 208 17.05 17.45 5.95
C MET A 208 17.62 16.73 7.18
N ASN A 209 17.87 15.43 7.07
CA ASN A 209 18.41 14.58 8.14
C ASN A 209 19.62 13.77 7.64
N PRO A 210 20.83 14.37 7.58
CA PRO A 210 22.03 13.71 7.06
C PRO A 210 22.42 12.45 7.85
N THR A 211 22.02 12.35 9.11
CA THR A 211 22.23 11.15 9.95
C THR A 211 21.43 9.92 9.47
N THR A 212 20.28 10.14 8.84
CA THR A 212 19.50 9.06 8.25
C THR A 212 20.15 8.55 6.96
N ALA A 213 20.86 9.39 6.25
CA ALA A 213 21.61 9.03 5.05
C ALA A 213 22.78 8.06 5.38
N THR A 214 23.46 8.27 6.51
CA THR A 214 24.53 7.34 6.96
C THR A 214 24.00 5.98 7.41
N MET A 215 22.83 5.93 8.04
CA MET A 215 22.17 4.65 8.36
C MET A 215 21.79 3.87 7.10
N ASN A 216 21.24 4.56 6.10
CA ASN A 216 20.90 3.93 4.82
C ASN A 216 22.15 3.45 4.05
N ALA A 217 23.25 4.17 4.10
CA ALA A 217 24.49 3.77 3.47
C ALA A 217 25.06 2.49 4.13
N GLN A 218 24.97 2.36 5.45
CA GLN A 218 25.41 1.19 6.18
C GLN A 218 24.49 -0.02 5.94
N GLN A 219 23.19 0.19 5.85
CA GLN A 219 22.22 -0.84 5.47
C GLN A 219 22.40 -1.28 4.01
N GLN A 220 22.78 -0.38 3.14
CA GLN A 220 23.09 -0.66 1.73
C GLN A 220 24.39 -1.49 1.59
N SER A 221 25.39 -1.26 2.44
CA SER A 221 26.60 -2.10 2.48
C SER A 221 26.29 -3.52 3.00
N SER A 222 25.45 -3.66 4.02
CA SER A 222 24.97 -4.96 4.52
C SER A 222 24.18 -5.72 3.46
N ASN A 223 23.31 -5.04 2.72
CA ASN A 223 22.55 -5.66 1.63
C ASN A 223 23.44 -6.08 0.45
N LYS A 224 24.50 -5.32 0.14
CA LYS A 224 25.49 -5.73 -0.87
C LYS A 224 26.25 -6.99 -0.44
N THR A 225 26.56 -7.10 0.84
CA THR A 225 27.23 -8.30 1.38
C THR A 225 26.29 -9.52 1.39
N MET A 226 24.98 -9.32 1.63
CA MET A 226 23.96 -10.38 1.55
C MET A 226 23.67 -10.85 0.11
N LEU A 227 23.90 -10.01 -0.89
CA LEU A 227 23.73 -10.38 -2.31
C LEU A 227 24.96 -11.09 -2.91
N LEU A 228 26.09 -11.13 -2.17
CA LEU A 228 27.34 -11.77 -2.57
C LEU A 228 27.55 -13.15 -1.92
N ILE A 229 26.62 -13.60 -1.07
CA ILE A 229 26.53 -14.93 -0.46
C ILE A 229 25.34 -15.69 -1.05
#